data_eb202e1c0520723ac484ad867cdce792
#
_entry.id   eb202e1c0520723ac484ad867cdce792
#
_cell.length_a   1.000
_cell.length_b   1.000
_cell.length_c   1.000
_cell.angle_alpha   90.00
_cell.angle_beta   90.00
_cell.angle_gamma   90.00
#
_symmetry.space_group_name_H-M   'P 1'
#
loop_
_entity.id
_entity.type
_entity.pdbx_description
1 polymer ?
#
loop_
_entity_poly.entity_id
_entity_poly.type
_entity_poly.pdbx_seq_one_letter_code
_entity_poly.pdbx_strand_id
1 'polypeptide(L)'
;MRDILERLEERREQARQGGGERRVTAQHARGKLTARERIDLLLDEGSFEEFDMFVEHRSTDFGMEKQKIPGDGVVTGWGTINGRKVFLFSKDFTVFGGSLSEAHAAKIVKIQDMAVKMRCPIIGLFDAGGARIQEGVAALGGYGEVFKRNVVASGVIPQISVIMGPCAGGDVYSPAMTDFIFMVRDTSYMFVTGPEVVKTVTNETVTSEELGGAKVHTSRSSVADGAFDNDVEALLQIRRFMDFLPANNTEGAPHWPSLDEPDRVETSLDTLVPDNPNVPYDIKELILKVVDERDFFEVQQAFAGNIVVGFGRIEGRTVGIVANQPMVLAGVLDSDASRKAARFVRFCDAFEIPIVTFVDVPGFLPGTAQEYGGLIKHGAKLLYAYSEATVPLVTVITRKAFGGAYDVMASKHVGGDVNYAWPTAQIAVMGAKGAVEIIFRQDAGDPDAIAAHTKGYEERFMSPFVAAERGYIDEVIKPHSTRRRVARALAMLASKRAETPWRKHDNIPL
;
A
#
# COMPACT_ATOMS: atom_id res chain seq x y z
N MET A 1 -19.61 -47.21 -12.29
CA MET A 1 -19.49 -45.74 -12.41
C MET A 1 -20.13 -45.04 -11.21
N ARG A 2 -21.38 -45.35 -10.87
CA ARG A 2 -22.08 -44.73 -9.72
C ARG A 2 -21.29 -44.85 -8.41
N ASP A 3 -20.84 -46.04 -8.02
CA ASP A 3 -20.07 -46.29 -6.81
C ASP A 3 -18.69 -45.57 -6.82
N ILE A 4 -18.13 -45.32 -8.02
CA ILE A 4 -16.87 -44.58 -8.16
C ILE A 4 -17.12 -43.07 -7.91
N LEU A 5 -18.19 -42.54 -8.43
CA LEU A 5 -18.58 -41.14 -8.22
C LEU A 5 -18.99 -40.90 -6.76
N GLU A 6 -19.72 -41.81 -6.13
CA GLU A 6 -20.07 -41.74 -4.70
C GLU A 6 -18.79 -41.68 -3.83
N ARG A 7 -17.80 -42.56 -4.09
CA ARG A 7 -16.51 -42.54 -3.41
C ARG A 7 -15.71 -41.26 -3.67
N LEU A 8 -15.81 -40.66 -4.84
CA LEU A 8 -15.17 -39.39 -5.13
C LEU A 8 -15.77 -38.27 -4.27
N GLU A 9 -17.11 -38.20 -4.19
CA GLU A 9 -17.79 -37.17 -3.39
C GLU A 9 -17.54 -37.37 -1.89
N GLU A 10 -17.49 -38.60 -1.39
CA GLU A 10 -17.09 -38.90 0.00
C GLU A 10 -15.68 -38.36 0.30
N ARG A 11 -14.71 -38.56 -0.60
CA ARG A 11 -13.35 -38.03 -0.42
C ARG A 11 -13.29 -36.50 -0.51
N ARG A 12 -14.07 -35.90 -1.38
CA ARG A 12 -14.20 -34.44 -1.48
C ARG A 12 -14.78 -33.86 -0.20
N GLU A 13 -15.82 -34.50 0.32
CA GLU A 13 -16.44 -34.05 1.56
C GLU A 13 -15.47 -34.17 2.73
N GLN A 14 -14.72 -35.28 2.83
CA GLN A 14 -13.69 -35.44 3.83
C GLN A 14 -12.61 -34.31 3.72
N ALA A 15 -12.19 -33.96 2.53
CA ALA A 15 -11.23 -32.87 2.32
C ALA A 15 -11.81 -31.50 2.72
N ARG A 16 -13.10 -31.26 2.47
CA ARG A 16 -13.79 -30.00 2.86
C ARG A 16 -13.92 -29.82 4.36
N GLN A 17 -13.98 -30.91 5.13
CA GLN A 17 -14.09 -30.88 6.59
C GLN A 17 -12.83 -30.32 7.30
N GLY A 18 -11.70 -30.23 6.59
CA GLY A 18 -10.45 -29.73 7.15
C GLY A 18 -10.06 -30.45 8.44
N GLY A 19 -9.90 -29.70 9.54
CA GLY A 19 -9.58 -30.28 10.87
C GLY A 19 -10.73 -30.93 11.61
N GLY A 20 -11.93 -30.96 11.01
CA GLY A 20 -13.16 -31.56 11.58
C GLY A 20 -13.97 -30.60 12.45
N GLU A 21 -15.21 -30.98 12.72
CA GLU A 21 -16.24 -30.16 13.36
C GLU A 21 -15.75 -29.46 14.65
N ARG A 22 -15.06 -30.20 15.53
CA ARG A 22 -14.59 -29.63 16.81
C ARG A 22 -13.65 -28.45 16.60
N ARG A 23 -12.71 -28.56 15.65
CA ARG A 23 -11.72 -27.50 15.37
C ARG A 23 -12.36 -26.34 14.61
N VAL A 24 -13.28 -26.60 13.72
CA VAL A 24 -14.07 -25.59 13.02
C VAL A 24 -14.92 -24.79 14.02
N THR A 25 -15.63 -25.45 14.93
CA THR A 25 -16.40 -24.79 16.01
C THR A 25 -15.49 -23.90 16.87
N ALA A 26 -14.29 -24.38 17.21
CA ALA A 26 -13.33 -23.59 17.99
C ALA A 26 -12.79 -22.38 17.21
N GLN A 27 -12.68 -22.46 15.88
CA GLN A 27 -12.33 -21.35 14.99
C GLN A 27 -13.43 -20.28 15.02
N HIS A 28 -14.66 -20.67 14.82
CA HIS A 28 -15.83 -19.78 14.86
C HIS A 28 -16.02 -19.12 16.24
N ALA A 29 -15.80 -19.86 17.33
CA ALA A 29 -15.87 -19.31 18.68
C ALA A 29 -14.86 -18.18 18.95
N ARG A 30 -13.82 -18.06 18.14
CA ARG A 30 -12.84 -16.96 18.17
C ARG A 30 -13.20 -15.80 17.23
N GLY A 31 -14.38 -15.81 16.62
CA GLY A 31 -14.81 -14.80 15.66
C GLY A 31 -14.15 -14.92 14.29
N LYS A 32 -13.57 -16.08 13.96
CA LYS A 32 -12.80 -16.31 12.72
C LYS A 32 -13.55 -17.25 11.78
N LEU A 33 -13.50 -16.98 10.50
CA LEU A 33 -13.98 -17.88 9.47
C LEU A 33 -12.97 -19.01 9.17
N THR A 34 -13.44 -20.11 8.58
CA THR A 34 -12.57 -21.14 8.02
C THR A 34 -11.90 -20.68 6.72
N ALA A 35 -10.87 -21.41 6.31
CA ALA A 35 -10.18 -21.11 5.04
C ALA A 35 -11.12 -21.12 3.83
N ARG A 36 -12.12 -22.02 3.81
CA ARG A 36 -13.08 -22.14 2.69
C ARG A 36 -14.15 -21.04 2.73
N GLU A 37 -14.70 -20.74 3.89
CA GLU A 37 -15.64 -19.62 4.05
C GLU A 37 -15.03 -18.28 3.64
N ARG A 38 -13.73 -18.08 3.92
CA ARG A 38 -12.99 -16.89 3.46
C ARG A 38 -12.90 -16.84 1.93
N ILE A 39 -12.64 -17.97 1.28
CA ILE A 39 -12.60 -18.06 -0.19
C ILE A 39 -13.98 -17.77 -0.79
N ASP A 40 -15.03 -18.36 -0.25
CA ASP A 40 -16.41 -18.18 -0.72
C ASP A 40 -16.88 -16.72 -0.63
N LEU A 41 -16.42 -15.97 0.39
CA LEU A 41 -16.69 -14.54 0.52
C LEU A 41 -15.81 -13.65 -0.35
N LEU A 42 -14.56 -14.06 -0.59
CA LEU A 42 -13.63 -13.29 -1.38
C LEU A 42 -13.92 -13.34 -2.88
N LEU A 43 -14.29 -14.51 -3.38
CA LEU A 43 -14.48 -14.74 -4.82
C LEU A 43 -15.95 -14.53 -5.24
N ASP A 44 -16.15 -14.40 -6.53
CA ASP A 44 -17.47 -14.41 -7.14
C ASP A 44 -18.11 -15.80 -6.97
N GLU A 45 -19.41 -15.85 -6.70
CA GLU A 45 -20.14 -17.09 -6.45
C GLU A 45 -19.92 -18.11 -7.56
N GLY A 46 -19.55 -19.34 -7.19
CA GLY A 46 -19.34 -20.46 -8.11
C GLY A 46 -18.10 -20.34 -8.99
N SER A 47 -17.23 -19.34 -8.81
CA SER A 47 -16.04 -19.15 -9.64
C SER A 47 -14.81 -19.91 -9.16
N PHE A 48 -14.84 -20.47 -7.95
CA PHE A 48 -13.65 -21.11 -7.37
C PHE A 48 -13.34 -22.47 -7.96
N GLU A 49 -12.12 -22.61 -8.48
CA GLU A 49 -11.54 -23.88 -8.95
C GLU A 49 -10.37 -24.27 -8.05
N GLU A 50 -10.60 -25.29 -7.22
CA GLU A 50 -9.61 -25.77 -6.26
C GLU A 50 -8.57 -26.68 -6.92
N PHE A 51 -7.29 -26.48 -6.58
CA PHE A 51 -6.20 -27.35 -6.96
C PHE A 51 -5.63 -28.10 -5.74
N ASP A 52 -5.18 -29.34 -5.98
CA ASP A 52 -4.46 -30.15 -4.99
C ASP A 52 -5.27 -30.44 -3.69
N MET A 53 -6.61 -30.53 -3.80
CA MET A 53 -7.50 -30.83 -2.69
C MET A 53 -7.11 -32.10 -1.91
N PHE A 54 -6.54 -33.11 -2.58
CA PHE A 54 -6.20 -34.41 -2.01
C PHE A 54 -4.73 -34.55 -1.60
N VAL A 55 -3.93 -33.51 -1.73
CA VAL A 55 -2.52 -33.53 -1.30
C VAL A 55 -2.43 -33.70 0.21
N GLU A 56 -1.55 -34.60 0.65
CA GLU A 56 -1.26 -34.85 2.05
C GLU A 56 0.24 -34.67 2.32
N HIS A 57 0.61 -34.39 3.58
CA HIS A 57 2.01 -34.34 3.96
C HIS A 57 2.68 -35.73 3.85
N ARG A 58 4.02 -35.74 3.74
CA ARG A 58 4.83 -36.96 3.56
C ARG A 58 5.56 -37.38 4.83
N SER A 59 5.39 -36.67 5.93
CA SER A 59 6.05 -36.96 7.20
C SER A 59 5.64 -38.35 7.75
N THR A 60 6.62 -39.08 8.22
CA THR A 60 6.48 -40.42 8.86
C THR A 60 6.88 -40.42 10.31
N ASP A 61 7.45 -39.34 10.83
CA ASP A 61 7.96 -39.24 12.19
C ASP A 61 6.90 -38.63 13.14
N PHE A 62 7.13 -38.81 14.45
CA PHE A 62 6.29 -38.22 15.52
C PHE A 62 4.79 -38.58 15.43
N GLY A 63 4.44 -39.74 14.82
CA GLY A 63 3.06 -40.19 14.68
C GLY A 63 2.29 -39.48 13.56
N MET A 64 2.96 -38.68 12.74
CA MET A 64 2.33 -37.97 11.63
C MET A 64 1.78 -38.92 10.56
N GLU A 65 2.37 -40.09 10.39
CA GLU A 65 1.91 -41.12 9.44
C GLU A 65 0.44 -41.55 9.68
N LYS A 66 -0.04 -41.40 10.93
CA LYS A 66 -1.42 -41.71 11.32
C LYS A 66 -2.38 -40.51 11.23
N GLN A 67 -1.88 -39.33 10.94
CA GLN A 67 -2.64 -38.08 10.91
C GLN A 67 -2.62 -37.48 9.51
N LYS A 68 -3.19 -38.20 8.53
CA LYS A 68 -3.30 -37.72 7.15
C LYS A 68 -4.60 -36.95 6.96
N ILE A 69 -4.48 -35.66 6.67
CA ILE A 69 -5.61 -34.79 6.40
C ILE A 69 -5.46 -34.22 5.00
N PRO A 70 -6.40 -34.48 4.07
CA PRO A 70 -6.35 -33.95 2.71
C PRO A 70 -6.27 -32.42 2.68
N GLY A 71 -5.51 -31.89 1.73
CA GLY A 71 -5.27 -30.46 1.58
C GLY A 71 -4.12 -29.92 2.43
N ASP A 72 -3.66 -30.66 3.43
CA ASP A 72 -2.49 -30.37 4.29
C ASP A 72 -2.45 -28.92 4.82
N GLY A 73 -3.58 -28.40 5.28
CA GLY A 73 -3.65 -27.10 5.96
C GLY A 73 -3.60 -25.87 5.06
N VAL A 74 -3.77 -26.03 3.74
CA VAL A 74 -3.94 -24.91 2.83
C VAL A 74 -4.86 -25.25 1.67
N VAL A 75 -5.81 -24.37 1.40
CA VAL A 75 -6.70 -24.44 0.23
C VAL A 75 -6.11 -23.53 -0.85
N THR A 76 -5.92 -24.07 -2.06
CA THR A 76 -5.26 -23.36 -3.17
C THR A 76 -6.07 -23.47 -4.43
N GLY A 77 -6.08 -22.42 -5.24
CA GLY A 77 -6.82 -22.43 -6.50
C GLY A 77 -6.86 -21.07 -7.17
N TRP A 78 -7.85 -20.89 -8.02
CA TRP A 78 -8.13 -19.62 -8.68
C TRP A 78 -9.64 -19.39 -8.78
N GLY A 79 -10.03 -18.15 -9.01
CA GLY A 79 -11.41 -17.76 -9.24
C GLY A 79 -11.46 -16.35 -9.79
N THR A 80 -12.60 -15.69 -9.65
CA THR A 80 -12.77 -14.28 -10.07
C THR A 80 -13.18 -13.40 -8.92
N ILE A 81 -12.79 -12.12 -8.99
CA ILE A 81 -13.30 -11.03 -8.19
C ILE A 81 -13.84 -9.97 -9.16
N ASN A 82 -15.13 -9.70 -9.08
CA ASN A 82 -15.82 -8.81 -10.01
C ASN A 82 -15.52 -9.15 -11.48
N GLY A 83 -15.54 -10.44 -11.83
CA GLY A 83 -15.27 -10.98 -13.14
C GLY A 83 -13.79 -11.07 -13.53
N ARG A 84 -12.87 -10.58 -12.69
CA ARG A 84 -11.42 -10.56 -12.96
C ARG A 84 -10.72 -11.73 -12.28
N LYS A 85 -9.90 -12.44 -13.05
CA LYS A 85 -9.17 -13.63 -12.60
C LYS A 85 -8.15 -13.30 -11.51
N VAL A 86 -8.14 -14.10 -10.45
CA VAL A 86 -7.15 -14.05 -9.37
C VAL A 86 -6.74 -15.47 -8.97
N PHE A 87 -5.50 -15.64 -8.57
CA PHE A 87 -5.03 -16.85 -7.90
C PHE A 87 -4.97 -16.60 -6.40
N LEU A 88 -5.19 -17.65 -5.60
CA LEU A 88 -5.18 -17.50 -4.16
C LEU A 88 -4.76 -18.79 -3.43
N PHE A 89 -4.30 -18.59 -2.21
CA PHE A 89 -4.19 -19.65 -1.21
C PHE A 89 -4.77 -19.15 0.12
N SER A 90 -5.41 -20.04 0.86
CA SER A 90 -5.96 -19.77 2.18
C SER A 90 -5.48 -20.81 3.16
N LYS A 91 -4.70 -20.41 4.17
CA LYS A 91 -4.18 -21.29 5.20
C LYS A 91 -5.28 -21.69 6.16
N ASP A 92 -5.39 -22.97 6.46
CA ASP A 92 -6.41 -23.54 7.31
C ASP A 92 -5.85 -23.85 8.70
N PHE A 93 -6.11 -22.95 9.65
CA PHE A 93 -5.66 -23.13 11.04
C PHE A 93 -6.25 -24.36 11.71
N THR A 94 -7.37 -24.91 11.23
CA THR A 94 -7.97 -26.12 11.78
C THR A 94 -7.16 -27.39 11.49
N VAL A 95 -6.27 -27.33 10.48
CA VAL A 95 -5.39 -28.43 10.08
C VAL A 95 -3.96 -28.13 10.48
N PHE A 96 -3.46 -28.80 11.49
CA PHE A 96 -2.10 -28.62 12.04
C PHE A 96 -1.75 -27.16 12.36
N GLY A 97 -2.74 -26.35 12.76
CA GLY A 97 -2.54 -24.91 13.01
C GLY A 97 -2.12 -24.13 11.80
N GLY A 98 -2.47 -24.55 10.58
CA GLY A 98 -2.06 -23.91 9.33
C GLY A 98 -0.57 -23.96 9.04
N SER A 99 0.20 -24.76 9.81
CA SER A 99 1.67 -24.78 9.74
C SER A 99 2.17 -25.30 8.39
N LEU A 100 3.23 -24.66 7.88
CA LEU A 100 3.80 -24.96 6.57
C LEU A 100 4.66 -26.23 6.63
N SER A 101 4.26 -27.23 5.86
CA SER A 101 5.01 -28.44 5.55
C SER A 101 5.65 -28.33 4.15
N GLU A 102 6.45 -29.30 3.75
CA GLU A 102 6.93 -29.40 2.38
C GLU A 102 5.78 -29.48 1.36
N ALA A 103 4.77 -30.31 1.62
CA ALA A 103 3.61 -30.48 0.72
C ALA A 103 2.72 -29.22 0.70
N HIS A 104 2.48 -28.59 1.85
CA HIS A 104 1.78 -27.31 1.96
C HIS A 104 2.50 -26.24 1.12
N ALA A 105 3.82 -26.10 1.28
CA ALA A 105 4.61 -25.16 0.50
C ALA A 105 4.54 -25.44 -1.01
N ALA A 106 4.62 -26.70 -1.41
CA ALA A 106 4.54 -27.08 -2.83
C ALA A 106 3.21 -26.66 -3.49
N LYS A 107 2.11 -26.70 -2.74
CA LYS A 107 0.81 -26.20 -3.22
C LYS A 107 0.83 -24.68 -3.43
N ILE A 108 1.37 -23.91 -2.48
CA ILE A 108 1.50 -22.44 -2.60
C ILE A 108 2.41 -22.09 -3.79
N VAL A 109 3.57 -22.72 -3.88
CA VAL A 109 4.54 -22.54 -4.99
C VAL A 109 3.89 -22.76 -6.36
N LYS A 110 3.10 -23.83 -6.50
CA LYS A 110 2.36 -24.10 -7.74
C LYS A 110 1.42 -22.94 -8.10
N ILE A 111 0.69 -22.42 -7.13
CA ILE A 111 -0.23 -21.29 -7.35
C ILE A 111 0.52 -20.00 -7.70
N GLN A 112 1.64 -19.72 -7.04
CA GLN A 112 2.49 -18.58 -7.36
C GLN A 112 3.05 -18.68 -8.79
N ASP A 113 3.58 -19.83 -9.17
CA ASP A 113 4.09 -20.08 -10.53
C ASP A 113 2.98 -19.93 -11.59
N MET A 114 1.77 -20.40 -11.30
CA MET A 114 0.62 -20.26 -12.18
C MET A 114 0.15 -18.82 -12.30
N ALA A 115 0.09 -18.07 -11.18
CA ALA A 115 -0.29 -16.67 -11.18
C ALA A 115 0.66 -15.83 -12.06
N VAL A 116 1.97 -16.01 -11.91
CA VAL A 116 2.98 -15.35 -12.76
C VAL A 116 2.82 -15.77 -14.23
N LYS A 117 2.69 -17.07 -14.51
CA LYS A 117 2.50 -17.59 -15.87
C LYS A 117 1.24 -17.04 -16.55
N MET A 118 0.16 -16.91 -15.80
CA MET A 118 -1.13 -16.42 -16.29
C MET A 118 -1.26 -14.90 -16.19
N ARG A 119 -0.25 -14.22 -15.61
CA ARG A 119 -0.21 -12.76 -15.41
C ARG A 119 -1.43 -12.24 -14.67
N CYS A 120 -1.77 -12.89 -13.57
CA CYS A 120 -2.92 -12.56 -12.72
C CYS A 120 -2.46 -12.25 -11.29
N PRO A 121 -3.17 -11.40 -10.56
CA PRO A 121 -2.89 -11.14 -9.15
C PRO A 121 -2.93 -12.41 -8.31
N ILE A 122 -2.17 -12.41 -7.21
CA ILE A 122 -2.21 -13.46 -6.20
C ILE A 122 -2.57 -12.89 -4.84
N ILE A 123 -3.48 -13.58 -4.13
CA ILE A 123 -3.94 -13.22 -2.79
C ILE A 123 -3.63 -14.36 -1.84
N GLY A 124 -2.87 -14.07 -0.77
CA GLY A 124 -2.62 -15.00 0.33
C GLY A 124 -3.47 -14.65 1.55
N LEU A 125 -4.25 -15.61 2.05
CA LEU A 125 -4.98 -15.50 3.32
C LEU A 125 -4.22 -16.29 4.38
N PHE A 126 -3.66 -15.58 5.37
CA PHE A 126 -2.74 -16.14 6.35
C PHE A 126 -3.43 -16.37 7.69
N ASP A 127 -3.34 -17.59 8.16
CA ASP A 127 -3.81 -18.03 9.49
C ASP A 127 -3.00 -19.25 9.91
N ALA A 128 -1.78 -19.04 10.44
CA ALA A 128 -0.83 -20.10 10.65
C ALA A 128 0.16 -19.87 11.79
N GLY A 129 0.55 -20.95 12.44
CA GLY A 129 1.54 -20.95 13.52
C GLY A 129 3.01 -21.01 13.09
N GLY A 130 3.32 -20.89 11.78
CA GLY A 130 4.69 -20.96 11.27
C GLY A 130 5.07 -22.30 10.67
N ALA A 131 6.34 -22.69 10.77
CA ALA A 131 6.86 -23.95 10.22
C ALA A 131 6.31 -25.18 10.96
N ARG A 132 6.02 -26.24 10.21
CA ARG A 132 5.69 -27.55 10.81
C ARG A 132 6.96 -28.19 11.39
N ILE A 133 7.13 -28.11 12.70
CA ILE A 133 8.37 -28.51 13.40
C ILE A 133 8.71 -29.98 13.15
N GLN A 134 7.70 -30.83 13.02
CA GLN A 134 7.86 -32.27 12.78
C GLN A 134 8.56 -32.61 11.45
N GLU A 135 8.60 -31.69 10.51
CA GLU A 135 9.26 -31.87 9.21
C GLU A 135 10.66 -31.25 9.15
N GLY A 136 11.08 -30.55 10.20
CA GLY A 136 12.44 -30.03 10.32
C GLY A 136 12.83 -29.09 9.16
N VAL A 137 14.00 -29.36 8.55
CA VAL A 137 14.56 -28.52 7.48
C VAL A 137 13.72 -28.53 6.20
N ALA A 138 12.90 -29.54 5.95
CA ALA A 138 12.03 -29.60 4.77
C ALA A 138 10.98 -28.47 4.80
N ALA A 139 10.44 -28.14 5.98
CA ALA A 139 9.56 -26.96 6.13
C ALA A 139 10.31 -25.65 5.83
N LEU A 140 11.57 -25.52 6.26
CA LEU A 140 12.38 -24.32 5.93
C LEU A 140 12.68 -24.21 4.44
N GLY A 141 12.99 -25.33 3.78
CA GLY A 141 13.13 -25.39 2.32
C GLY A 141 11.87 -24.91 1.62
N GLY A 142 10.71 -25.35 2.10
CA GLY A 142 9.40 -24.90 1.60
C GLY A 142 9.21 -23.39 1.68
N TYR A 143 9.56 -22.77 2.81
CA TYR A 143 9.54 -21.31 2.94
C TYR A 143 10.47 -20.63 1.93
N GLY A 144 11.70 -21.12 1.78
CA GLY A 144 12.66 -20.56 0.80
C GLY A 144 12.11 -20.57 -0.63
N GLU A 145 11.42 -21.64 -1.02
CA GLU A 145 10.77 -21.74 -2.32
C GLU A 145 9.63 -20.73 -2.51
N VAL A 146 8.81 -20.51 -1.48
CA VAL A 146 7.75 -19.48 -1.48
C VAL A 146 8.36 -18.08 -1.57
N PHE A 147 9.38 -17.77 -0.77
CA PHE A 147 10.05 -16.46 -0.76
C PHE A 147 10.65 -16.10 -2.11
N LYS A 148 11.32 -17.06 -2.75
CA LYS A 148 11.89 -16.86 -4.08
C LYS A 148 10.82 -16.44 -5.09
N ARG A 149 9.63 -17.05 -5.02
CA ARG A 149 8.52 -16.71 -5.94
C ARG A 149 7.89 -15.38 -5.63
N ASN A 150 7.81 -14.96 -4.36
CA ASN A 150 7.42 -13.58 -4.03
C ASN A 150 8.34 -12.57 -4.71
N VAL A 151 9.66 -12.80 -4.70
CA VAL A 151 10.64 -11.92 -5.36
C VAL A 151 10.49 -11.96 -6.88
N VAL A 152 10.30 -13.12 -7.48
CA VAL A 152 10.10 -13.26 -8.94
C VAL A 152 8.80 -12.60 -9.41
N ALA A 153 7.76 -12.63 -8.60
CA ALA A 153 6.46 -12.01 -8.90
C ALA A 153 6.44 -10.49 -8.65
N SER A 154 7.38 -9.96 -7.88
CA SER A 154 7.44 -8.53 -7.51
C SER A 154 7.56 -7.63 -8.73
N GLY A 155 6.66 -6.66 -8.86
CA GLY A 155 6.56 -5.77 -10.01
C GLY A 155 6.08 -6.44 -11.31
N VAL A 156 5.66 -7.71 -11.25
CA VAL A 156 5.10 -8.46 -12.41
C VAL A 156 3.60 -8.62 -12.28
N ILE A 157 3.14 -9.08 -11.12
CA ILE A 157 1.74 -9.23 -10.76
C ILE A 157 1.51 -8.66 -9.36
N PRO A 158 0.35 -8.04 -9.07
CA PRO A 158 0.00 -7.62 -7.72
C PRO A 158 -0.05 -8.80 -6.76
N GLN A 159 0.61 -8.66 -5.61
CA GLN A 159 0.65 -9.64 -4.53
C GLN A 159 0.03 -9.02 -3.28
N ILE A 160 -1.03 -9.62 -2.76
CA ILE A 160 -1.77 -9.12 -1.59
C ILE A 160 -1.77 -10.18 -0.50
N SER A 161 -1.41 -9.79 0.71
CA SER A 161 -1.47 -10.63 1.91
C SER A 161 -2.52 -10.12 2.88
N VAL A 162 -3.40 -11.01 3.33
CA VAL A 162 -4.41 -10.71 4.34
C VAL A 162 -4.16 -11.60 5.54
N ILE A 163 -3.79 -10.99 6.67
CA ILE A 163 -3.48 -11.69 7.90
C ILE A 163 -4.77 -11.80 8.72
N MET A 164 -5.30 -13.00 8.82
CA MET A 164 -6.62 -13.31 9.40
C MET A 164 -6.53 -14.21 10.64
N GLY A 165 -5.33 -14.36 11.15
CA GLY A 165 -5.01 -15.12 12.35
C GLY A 165 -3.54 -14.97 12.72
N PRO A 166 -2.98 -15.87 13.52
CA PRO A 166 -1.54 -15.91 13.76
C PRO A 166 -0.74 -15.98 12.46
N CYS A 167 0.36 -15.23 12.40
CA CYS A 167 1.37 -15.31 11.35
C CYS A 167 2.73 -15.11 12.05
N ALA A 168 3.48 -16.20 12.26
CA ALA A 168 4.64 -16.18 13.14
C ALA A 168 5.87 -16.88 12.53
N GLY A 169 7.05 -16.49 12.98
CA GLY A 169 8.31 -17.08 12.53
C GLY A 169 8.57 -16.85 11.05
N GLY A 170 8.93 -17.89 10.31
CA GLY A 170 9.17 -17.82 8.87
C GLY A 170 7.98 -17.32 8.05
N ASP A 171 6.78 -17.47 8.57
CA ASP A 171 5.54 -17.12 7.87
C ASP A 171 5.36 -15.61 7.62
N VAL A 172 6.04 -14.76 8.41
CA VAL A 172 5.91 -13.29 8.27
C VAL A 172 6.68 -12.72 7.08
N TYR A 173 7.70 -13.43 6.59
CA TYR A 173 8.57 -12.89 5.53
C TYR A 173 7.91 -12.92 4.15
N SER A 174 7.07 -13.91 3.87
CA SER A 174 6.32 -13.93 2.61
C SER A 174 5.40 -12.71 2.47
N PRO A 175 4.51 -12.38 3.44
CA PRO A 175 3.74 -11.14 3.41
C PRO A 175 4.61 -9.89 3.29
N ALA A 176 5.73 -9.82 4.03
CA ALA A 176 6.62 -8.66 4.01
C ALA A 176 7.25 -8.36 2.64
N MET A 177 7.29 -9.36 1.76
CA MET A 177 7.76 -9.21 0.36
C MET A 177 6.63 -8.98 -0.65
N THR A 178 5.36 -9.01 -0.22
CA THR A 178 4.22 -8.69 -1.09
C THR A 178 3.99 -7.18 -1.19
N ASP A 179 3.08 -6.77 -2.06
CA ASP A 179 2.85 -5.34 -2.32
C ASP A 179 2.05 -4.68 -1.22
N PHE A 180 1.02 -5.38 -0.70
CA PHE A 180 0.14 -4.87 0.36
C PHE A 180 -0.15 -5.95 1.40
N ILE A 181 -0.20 -5.51 2.66
CA ILE A 181 -0.53 -6.34 3.82
C ILE A 181 -1.72 -5.72 4.55
N PHE A 182 -2.80 -6.50 4.69
CA PHE A 182 -3.95 -6.11 5.50
C PHE A 182 -4.12 -7.06 6.67
N MET A 183 -4.61 -6.55 7.80
CA MET A 183 -4.78 -7.34 9.01
C MET A 183 -6.22 -7.28 9.52
N VAL A 184 -6.64 -8.32 10.26
CA VAL A 184 -7.90 -8.30 11.03
C VAL A 184 -7.57 -7.95 12.47
N ARG A 185 -8.27 -6.96 13.05
CA ARG A 185 -8.05 -6.54 14.44
C ARG A 185 -8.37 -7.65 15.42
N ASP A 186 -7.67 -7.67 16.54
CA ASP A 186 -7.88 -8.53 17.71
C ASP A 186 -7.76 -10.05 17.46
N THR A 187 -7.75 -10.51 16.22
CA THR A 187 -7.64 -11.94 15.86
C THR A 187 -6.39 -12.26 15.08
N SER A 188 -5.66 -11.27 14.56
CA SER A 188 -4.44 -11.48 13.79
C SER A 188 -3.21 -10.84 14.43
N TYR A 189 -2.08 -11.52 14.31
CA TYR A 189 -0.78 -11.04 14.79
C TYR A 189 0.31 -11.40 13.80
N MET A 190 1.33 -10.54 13.70
CA MET A 190 2.57 -10.83 12.99
C MET A 190 3.76 -10.58 13.91
N PHE A 191 4.65 -11.56 14.08
CA PHE A 191 5.92 -11.40 14.78
C PHE A 191 6.92 -12.48 14.38
N VAL A 192 8.20 -12.15 14.41
CA VAL A 192 9.26 -13.12 14.15
C VAL A 192 9.30 -14.19 15.25
N THR A 193 9.19 -13.76 16.51
CA THR A 193 9.10 -14.64 17.67
C THR A 193 7.98 -14.17 18.59
N GLY A 194 7.23 -15.13 19.14
CA GLY A 194 6.09 -14.83 19.99
C GLY A 194 6.45 -14.35 21.40
N PRO A 195 5.45 -13.89 22.19
CA PRO A 195 5.63 -13.32 23.53
C PRO A 195 6.45 -14.16 24.49
N GLU A 196 6.32 -15.49 24.48
CA GLU A 196 7.07 -16.39 25.36
C GLU A 196 8.58 -16.38 25.10
N VAL A 197 8.98 -16.30 23.82
CA VAL A 197 10.40 -16.19 23.44
C VAL A 197 10.93 -14.81 23.80
N VAL A 198 10.16 -13.75 23.54
CA VAL A 198 10.51 -12.38 23.95
C VAL A 198 10.75 -12.32 25.45
N LYS A 199 9.84 -12.87 26.26
CA LYS A 199 9.99 -12.94 27.72
C LYS A 199 11.26 -13.67 28.15
N THR A 200 11.56 -14.80 27.52
CA THR A 200 12.72 -15.60 27.85
C THR A 200 14.05 -14.92 27.53
N VAL A 201 14.11 -14.20 26.41
CA VAL A 201 15.35 -13.60 25.88
C VAL A 201 15.59 -12.18 26.39
N THR A 202 14.52 -11.35 26.44
CA THR A 202 14.63 -9.91 26.77
C THR A 202 14.06 -9.55 28.14
N ASN A 203 13.40 -10.51 28.83
CA ASN A 203 12.61 -10.29 30.05
C ASN A 203 11.43 -9.31 29.91
N GLU A 204 11.02 -8.99 28.68
CA GLU A 204 9.83 -8.19 28.43
C GLU A 204 8.57 -9.06 28.52
N THR A 205 7.55 -8.58 29.23
CA THR A 205 6.24 -9.26 29.27
C THR A 205 5.26 -8.47 28.40
N VAL A 206 4.84 -9.07 27.29
CA VAL A 206 3.93 -8.46 26.30
C VAL A 206 2.89 -9.47 25.86
N THR A 207 1.71 -9.00 25.49
CA THR A 207 0.69 -9.83 24.83
C THR A 207 0.98 -9.93 23.33
N SER A 208 0.34 -10.86 22.64
CA SER A 208 0.45 -10.99 21.18
C SER A 208 -0.02 -9.71 20.47
N GLU A 209 -1.08 -9.06 20.97
CA GLU A 209 -1.61 -7.82 20.41
C GLU A 209 -0.64 -6.65 20.60
N GLU A 210 -0.02 -6.54 21.79
CA GLU A 210 0.98 -5.49 22.05
C GLU A 210 2.29 -5.70 21.29
N LEU A 211 2.67 -6.94 21.01
CA LEU A 211 3.90 -7.25 20.28
C LEU A 211 3.73 -7.07 18.77
N GLY A 212 2.65 -7.59 18.19
CA GLY A 212 2.49 -7.67 16.76
C GLY A 212 1.03 -7.67 16.27
N GLY A 213 0.12 -7.08 17.02
CA GLY A 213 -1.28 -6.91 16.59
C GLY A 213 -1.45 -5.89 15.49
N ALA A 214 -2.65 -5.84 14.93
CA ALA A 214 -2.98 -4.96 13.81
C ALA A 214 -2.68 -3.49 14.10
N LYS A 215 -2.97 -3.01 15.31
CA LYS A 215 -2.67 -1.62 15.73
C LYS A 215 -1.18 -1.30 15.67
N VAL A 216 -0.33 -2.22 16.10
CA VAL A 216 1.13 -2.01 16.08
C VAL A 216 1.64 -1.91 14.65
N HIS A 217 1.21 -2.82 13.80
CA HIS A 217 1.71 -2.89 12.42
C HIS A 217 1.14 -1.82 11.49
N THR A 218 -0.05 -1.30 11.77
CA THR A 218 -0.63 -0.19 10.99
C THR A 218 -0.19 1.20 11.45
N SER A 219 0.29 1.36 12.71
CA SER A 219 0.58 2.72 13.24
C SER A 219 2.03 2.95 13.67
N ARG A 220 2.80 1.89 13.96
CA ARG A 220 4.18 2.02 14.45
C ARG A 220 5.22 1.46 13.50
N SER A 221 5.05 0.21 13.07
CA SER A 221 6.05 -0.48 12.24
C SER A 221 5.87 -0.26 10.74
N SER A 222 4.70 0.20 10.31
CA SER A 222 4.30 0.31 8.88
C SER A 222 4.33 -1.01 8.09
N VAL A 223 4.32 -2.14 8.78
CA VAL A 223 4.30 -3.46 8.12
C VAL A 223 2.96 -3.71 7.44
N ALA A 224 1.85 -3.29 8.07
CA ALA A 224 0.50 -3.44 7.50
C ALA A 224 -0.01 -2.13 6.92
N ASP A 225 -0.64 -2.23 5.76
CA ASP A 225 -1.19 -1.11 5.00
C ASP A 225 -2.61 -0.71 5.43
N GLY A 226 -3.30 -1.59 6.16
CA GLY A 226 -4.61 -1.33 6.71
C GLY A 226 -5.08 -2.45 7.64
N ALA A 227 -6.13 -2.17 8.42
CA ALA A 227 -6.74 -3.16 9.30
C ALA A 227 -8.26 -3.00 9.33
N PHE A 228 -8.97 -4.13 9.44
CA PHE A 228 -10.41 -4.23 9.42
C PHE A 228 -10.92 -4.94 10.68
N ASP A 229 -12.18 -4.73 11.05
CA ASP A 229 -12.70 -5.17 12.33
C ASP A 229 -12.99 -6.69 12.40
N ASN A 230 -13.20 -7.32 11.25
CA ASN A 230 -13.46 -8.77 11.16
C ASN A 230 -13.16 -9.34 9.78
N ASP A 231 -13.19 -10.66 9.65
CA ASP A 231 -12.89 -11.39 8.42
C ASP A 231 -13.80 -10.95 7.26
N VAL A 232 -15.08 -10.73 7.50
CA VAL A 232 -16.07 -10.36 6.46
C VAL A 232 -15.74 -8.98 5.90
N GLU A 233 -15.55 -8.00 6.76
CA GLU A 233 -15.17 -6.65 6.34
C GLU A 233 -13.86 -6.65 5.58
N ALA A 234 -12.84 -7.36 6.09
CA ALA A 234 -11.55 -7.48 5.42
C ALA A 234 -11.71 -7.99 3.99
N LEU A 235 -12.44 -9.08 3.79
CA LEU A 235 -12.63 -9.68 2.45
C LEU A 235 -13.42 -8.77 1.51
N LEU A 236 -14.45 -8.07 1.99
CA LEU A 236 -15.19 -7.09 1.20
C LEU A 236 -14.32 -5.91 0.79
N GLN A 237 -13.47 -5.41 1.68
CA GLN A 237 -12.54 -4.33 1.36
C GLN A 237 -11.43 -4.78 0.42
N ILE A 238 -10.97 -6.02 0.50
CA ILE A 238 -10.04 -6.58 -0.49
C ILE A 238 -10.69 -6.68 -1.87
N ARG A 239 -11.96 -7.10 -1.98
CA ARG A 239 -12.70 -7.07 -3.26
C ARG A 239 -12.74 -5.67 -3.85
N ARG A 240 -13.09 -4.66 -3.03
CA ARG A 240 -13.08 -3.24 -3.45
C ARG A 240 -11.68 -2.77 -3.85
N PHE A 241 -10.66 -3.14 -3.08
CA PHE A 241 -9.27 -2.78 -3.36
C PHE A 241 -8.79 -3.33 -4.72
N MET A 242 -9.15 -4.57 -5.02
CA MET A 242 -8.82 -5.21 -6.30
C MET A 242 -9.37 -4.45 -7.52
N ASP A 243 -10.45 -3.70 -7.38
CA ASP A 243 -11.02 -2.91 -8.48
C ASP A 243 -10.15 -1.72 -8.89
N PHE A 244 -9.25 -1.27 -8.03
CA PHE A 244 -8.28 -0.22 -8.37
C PHE A 244 -7.02 -0.77 -9.04
N LEU A 245 -6.71 -2.05 -8.91
CA LEU A 245 -5.44 -2.61 -9.34
C LEU A 245 -5.51 -3.20 -10.76
N PRO A 246 -4.44 -3.08 -11.56
CA PRO A 246 -4.30 -3.83 -12.81
C PRO A 246 -4.13 -5.32 -12.54
N ALA A 247 -4.29 -6.15 -13.57
CA ALA A 247 -4.02 -7.58 -13.47
C ALA A 247 -2.51 -7.88 -13.39
N ASN A 248 -1.70 -7.07 -14.04
CA ASN A 248 -0.24 -7.22 -14.13
C ASN A 248 0.42 -5.93 -14.60
N ASN A 249 1.73 -5.92 -14.70
CA ASN A 249 2.53 -4.77 -15.07
C ASN A 249 2.50 -4.36 -16.57
N THR A 250 1.73 -5.03 -17.40
CA THR A 250 1.58 -4.68 -18.84
C THR A 250 0.16 -4.33 -19.23
N GLU A 251 -0.79 -4.63 -18.37
CA GLU A 251 -2.18 -4.21 -18.51
C GLU A 251 -2.40 -3.01 -17.60
N GLY A 252 -2.88 -1.89 -18.13
CA GLY A 252 -3.27 -0.75 -17.29
C GLY A 252 -4.38 -1.13 -16.31
N ALA A 253 -4.58 -0.31 -15.28
CA ALA A 253 -5.69 -0.48 -14.36
C ALA A 253 -7.03 -0.49 -15.11
N PRO A 254 -8.04 -1.24 -14.63
CA PRO A 254 -9.31 -1.33 -15.30
C PRO A 254 -9.99 0.04 -15.37
N HIS A 255 -10.64 0.29 -16.51
CA HIS A 255 -11.46 1.49 -16.69
C HIS A 255 -12.90 1.18 -16.28
N TRP A 256 -13.42 1.95 -15.34
CA TRP A 256 -14.79 1.85 -14.86
C TRP A 256 -15.60 3.05 -15.35
N PRO A 257 -16.88 2.87 -15.73
CA PRO A 257 -17.74 4.00 -16.04
C PRO A 257 -17.85 4.93 -14.83
N SER A 258 -17.56 6.22 -15.02
CA SER A 258 -17.80 7.23 -13.98
C SER A 258 -19.24 7.75 -14.07
N LEU A 259 -19.85 7.98 -12.90
CA LEU A 259 -21.15 8.65 -12.78
C LEU A 259 -21.02 10.17 -12.75
N ASP A 260 -19.81 10.68 -12.56
CA ASP A 260 -19.53 12.12 -12.56
C ASP A 260 -19.50 12.68 -13.97
N GLU A 261 -20.00 13.91 -14.14
CA GLU A 261 -19.87 14.65 -15.41
C GLU A 261 -18.38 14.87 -15.74
N PRO A 262 -17.96 14.63 -17.00
CA PRO A 262 -16.54 14.72 -17.39
C PRO A 262 -15.90 16.08 -17.08
N ASP A 263 -16.60 17.17 -17.31
CA ASP A 263 -16.12 18.53 -17.05
C ASP A 263 -16.58 19.10 -15.69
N ARG A 264 -16.93 18.23 -14.73
CA ARG A 264 -17.37 18.64 -13.39
C ARG A 264 -16.42 19.65 -12.76
N VAL A 265 -16.97 20.75 -12.31
CA VAL A 265 -16.27 21.83 -11.61
C VAL A 265 -16.68 21.81 -10.15
N GLU A 266 -15.73 21.96 -9.25
CA GLU A 266 -15.97 21.93 -7.79
C GLU A 266 -15.69 23.29 -7.16
N THR A 267 -16.70 24.17 -7.18
CA THR A 267 -16.57 25.57 -6.71
C THR A 267 -16.20 25.69 -5.24
N SER A 268 -16.50 24.68 -4.43
CA SER A 268 -16.12 24.67 -3.00
C SER A 268 -14.60 24.57 -2.78
N LEU A 269 -13.81 24.28 -3.81
CA LEU A 269 -12.35 24.32 -3.74
C LEU A 269 -11.81 25.75 -3.67
N ASP A 270 -12.53 26.74 -4.15
CA ASP A 270 -12.08 28.14 -4.15
C ASP A 270 -11.94 28.73 -2.74
N THR A 271 -12.57 28.09 -1.74
CA THR A 271 -12.53 28.48 -0.33
C THR A 271 -11.93 27.42 0.60
N LEU A 272 -11.39 26.33 0.04
CA LEU A 272 -10.84 25.22 0.84
C LEU A 272 -9.57 25.63 1.56
N VAL A 273 -8.64 26.29 0.88
CA VAL A 273 -7.39 26.75 1.46
C VAL A 273 -7.60 28.10 2.14
N PRO A 274 -7.35 28.20 3.46
CA PRO A 274 -7.48 29.45 4.19
C PRO A 274 -6.51 30.53 3.69
N ASP A 275 -6.94 31.78 3.70
CA ASP A 275 -6.08 32.93 3.36
C ASP A 275 -4.88 33.05 4.29
N ASN A 276 -5.06 32.71 5.56
CA ASN A 276 -3.96 32.65 6.51
C ASN A 276 -3.14 31.36 6.31
N PRO A 277 -1.87 31.44 5.89
CA PRO A 277 -1.05 30.28 5.59
C PRO A 277 -0.70 29.43 6.82
N ASN A 278 -1.01 29.88 8.03
CA ASN A 278 -0.80 29.13 9.27
C ASN A 278 -2.04 28.37 9.74
N VAL A 279 -3.18 28.54 9.10
CA VAL A 279 -4.40 27.79 9.39
C VAL A 279 -4.40 26.51 8.57
N PRO A 280 -4.43 25.32 9.21
CA PRO A 280 -4.46 24.05 8.47
C PRO A 280 -5.83 23.81 7.82
N TYR A 281 -5.84 22.95 6.81
CA TYR A 281 -7.05 22.40 6.19
C TYR A 281 -6.84 20.92 5.90
N ASP A 282 -7.93 20.17 5.72
CA ASP A 282 -7.85 18.74 5.44
C ASP A 282 -7.68 18.50 3.94
N ILE A 283 -6.51 17.99 3.53
CA ILE A 283 -6.23 17.67 2.13
C ILE A 283 -7.16 16.57 1.58
N LYS A 284 -7.74 15.74 2.45
CA LYS A 284 -8.67 14.69 2.05
C LYS A 284 -9.96 15.26 1.45
N GLU A 285 -10.38 16.45 1.89
CA GLU A 285 -11.50 17.13 1.25
C GLU A 285 -11.22 17.45 -0.22
N LEU A 286 -10.00 17.91 -0.54
CA LEU A 286 -9.59 18.13 -1.92
C LEU A 286 -9.59 16.82 -2.70
N ILE A 287 -8.98 15.77 -2.15
CA ILE A 287 -8.91 14.47 -2.80
C ILE A 287 -10.30 13.97 -3.16
N LEU A 288 -11.23 13.94 -2.19
CA LEU A 288 -12.61 13.48 -2.38
C LEU A 288 -13.39 14.33 -3.41
N LYS A 289 -13.07 15.62 -3.53
CA LYS A 289 -13.70 16.51 -4.51
C LYS A 289 -13.13 16.35 -5.93
N VAL A 290 -11.94 15.78 -6.06
CA VAL A 290 -11.28 15.58 -7.36
C VAL A 290 -11.53 14.19 -7.92
N VAL A 291 -11.57 13.15 -7.09
CA VAL A 291 -11.82 11.77 -7.55
C VAL A 291 -13.28 11.54 -7.93
N ASP A 292 -13.52 10.52 -8.74
CA ASP A 292 -14.85 10.08 -9.15
C ASP A 292 -15.66 9.60 -7.94
N GLU A 293 -16.94 9.94 -7.89
CA GLU A 293 -17.91 9.52 -6.87
C GLU A 293 -17.44 9.75 -5.43
N ARG A 294 -16.38 10.54 -5.22
CA ARG A 294 -15.68 10.71 -3.92
C ARG A 294 -15.14 9.38 -3.37
N ASP A 295 -14.85 8.43 -4.26
CA ASP A 295 -14.34 7.11 -3.89
C ASP A 295 -12.82 7.13 -3.82
N PHE A 296 -12.29 7.09 -2.59
CA PHE A 296 -10.86 7.08 -2.31
C PHE A 296 -10.53 5.92 -1.35
N PHE A 297 -9.58 5.08 -1.75
CA PHE A 297 -9.04 4.00 -0.91
C PHE A 297 -7.69 4.43 -0.35
N GLU A 298 -7.70 4.92 0.89
CA GLU A 298 -6.48 5.36 1.58
C GLU A 298 -5.67 4.15 2.07
N VAL A 299 -4.37 4.16 1.79
CA VAL A 299 -3.39 3.15 2.21
C VAL A 299 -2.56 3.72 3.37
N GLN A 300 -2.25 2.89 4.39
CA GLN A 300 -1.49 3.28 5.58
C GLN A 300 -2.06 4.53 6.29
N GLN A 301 -3.38 4.60 6.42
CA GLN A 301 -4.06 5.74 7.03
C GLN A 301 -3.56 6.07 8.44
N ALA A 302 -3.23 5.06 9.23
CA ALA A 302 -2.80 5.22 10.63
C ALA A 302 -1.28 5.47 10.79
N PHE A 303 -0.50 5.40 9.70
CA PHE A 303 0.95 5.60 9.70
C PHE A 303 1.33 6.87 8.95
N ALA A 304 2.28 7.66 9.49
CA ALA A 304 2.78 8.89 8.85
C ALA A 304 1.64 9.76 8.30
N GLY A 305 0.72 10.19 9.18
CA GLY A 305 -0.50 10.93 8.81
C GLY A 305 -0.25 12.30 8.17
N ASN A 306 0.99 12.80 8.21
CA ASN A 306 1.44 14.02 7.53
C ASN A 306 1.55 13.87 6.01
N ILE A 307 1.45 12.64 5.47
CA ILE A 307 1.28 12.34 4.05
C ILE A 307 0.14 11.34 3.83
N VAL A 308 -0.70 11.60 2.86
CA VAL A 308 -1.82 10.75 2.44
C VAL A 308 -1.43 10.07 1.14
N VAL A 309 -1.58 8.75 1.08
CA VAL A 309 -1.43 7.97 -0.16
C VAL A 309 -2.62 7.03 -0.34
N GLY A 310 -3.02 6.79 -1.55
CA GLY A 310 -4.14 5.90 -1.84
C GLY A 310 -4.56 5.93 -3.29
N PHE A 311 -5.60 5.17 -3.61
CA PHE A 311 -6.15 5.04 -4.95
C PHE A 311 -7.50 5.72 -5.06
N GLY A 312 -7.70 6.39 -6.17
CA GLY A 312 -8.99 6.93 -6.60
C GLY A 312 -9.15 6.72 -8.10
N ARG A 313 -10.25 7.22 -8.65
CA ARG A 313 -10.46 7.25 -10.12
C ARG A 313 -10.67 8.68 -10.58
N ILE A 314 -10.22 8.97 -11.78
CA ILE A 314 -10.52 10.21 -12.48
C ILE A 314 -10.95 9.84 -13.90
N GLU A 315 -12.19 10.18 -14.26
CA GLU A 315 -12.84 9.76 -15.50
C GLU A 315 -12.75 8.23 -15.72
N GLY A 316 -13.04 7.48 -14.66
CA GLY A 316 -13.05 6.01 -14.66
C GLY A 316 -11.69 5.33 -14.64
N ARG A 317 -10.60 6.06 -14.70
CA ARG A 317 -9.22 5.52 -14.68
C ARG A 317 -8.64 5.58 -13.28
N THR A 318 -8.08 4.49 -12.81
CA THR A 318 -7.36 4.47 -11.53
C THR A 318 -6.16 5.40 -11.58
N VAL A 319 -6.00 6.18 -10.50
CA VAL A 319 -4.84 7.02 -10.24
C VAL A 319 -4.32 6.76 -8.82
N GLY A 320 -3.02 6.77 -8.64
CA GLY A 320 -2.39 6.89 -7.33
C GLY A 320 -2.38 8.35 -6.90
N ILE A 321 -2.75 8.61 -5.66
CA ILE A 321 -2.75 9.95 -5.08
C ILE A 321 -1.71 10.02 -3.97
N VAL A 322 -0.87 11.05 -4.00
CA VAL A 322 0.09 11.40 -2.96
C VAL A 322 -0.14 12.85 -2.56
N ALA A 323 -0.39 13.10 -1.29
CA ALA A 323 -0.74 14.46 -0.84
C ALA A 323 -0.14 14.78 0.54
N ASN A 324 0.42 15.97 0.72
CA ASN A 324 0.78 16.44 2.05
C ASN A 324 -0.48 16.78 2.86
N GLN A 325 -0.52 16.38 4.13
CA GLN A 325 -1.64 16.64 5.04
C GLN A 325 -1.31 17.78 6.01
N PRO A 326 -1.78 19.02 5.75
CA PRO A 326 -1.47 20.17 6.61
C PRO A 326 -1.99 20.03 8.05
N MET A 327 -3.01 19.22 8.29
CA MET A 327 -3.56 18.95 9.61
C MET A 327 -2.59 18.21 10.53
N VAL A 328 -1.59 17.53 9.98
CA VAL A 328 -0.62 16.73 10.73
C VAL A 328 0.78 17.27 10.44
N LEU A 329 1.48 17.72 11.48
CA LEU A 329 2.83 18.28 11.36
C LEU A 329 2.96 19.33 10.23
N ALA A 330 1.91 20.11 9.97
CA ALA A 330 1.84 21.08 8.87
C ALA A 330 2.19 20.54 7.48
N GLY A 331 2.10 19.23 7.26
CA GLY A 331 2.44 18.58 5.99
C GLY A 331 3.93 18.40 5.71
N VAL A 332 4.82 18.58 6.70
CA VAL A 332 6.27 18.37 6.52
C VAL A 332 6.57 16.94 6.10
N LEU A 333 7.68 16.75 5.40
CA LEU A 333 8.23 15.42 5.16
C LEU A 333 9.16 15.01 6.31
N ASP A 334 8.89 13.87 6.91
CA ASP A 334 9.78 13.17 7.82
C ASP A 334 10.23 11.83 7.23
N SER A 335 11.00 11.07 7.98
CA SER A 335 11.50 9.76 7.55
C SER A 335 10.37 8.80 7.21
N ASP A 336 9.30 8.79 8.00
CA ASP A 336 8.17 7.88 7.84
C ASP A 336 7.28 8.28 6.66
N ALA A 337 6.97 9.55 6.49
CA ALA A 337 6.24 10.07 5.32
C ALA A 337 7.01 9.79 4.02
N SER A 338 8.33 9.96 4.03
CA SER A 338 9.18 9.69 2.88
C SER A 338 9.18 8.21 2.48
N ARG A 339 9.28 7.30 3.44
CA ARG A 339 9.21 5.85 3.19
C ARG A 339 7.84 5.42 2.67
N LYS A 340 6.76 5.89 3.31
CA LYS A 340 5.38 5.61 2.92
C LYS A 340 5.13 6.04 1.47
N ALA A 341 5.43 7.28 1.14
CA ALA A 341 5.20 7.80 -0.20
C ALA A 341 6.11 7.13 -1.24
N ALA A 342 7.40 6.90 -0.94
CA ALA A 342 8.32 6.25 -1.88
C ALA A 342 7.86 4.83 -2.25
N ARG A 343 7.42 4.04 -1.27
CA ARG A 343 6.88 2.69 -1.51
C ARG A 343 5.65 2.74 -2.40
N PHE A 344 4.74 3.68 -2.14
CA PHE A 344 3.51 3.85 -2.91
C PHE A 344 3.78 4.30 -4.36
N VAL A 345 4.66 5.29 -4.55
CA VAL A 345 5.06 5.77 -5.89
C VAL A 345 5.69 4.65 -6.71
N ARG A 346 6.58 3.84 -6.12
CA ARG A 346 7.18 2.70 -6.81
C ARG A 346 6.17 1.62 -7.19
N PHE A 347 5.18 1.36 -6.33
CA PHE A 347 4.09 0.46 -6.69
C PHE A 347 3.30 0.98 -7.89
N CYS A 348 2.89 2.24 -7.86
CA CYS A 348 2.16 2.85 -8.96
C CYS A 348 2.96 2.78 -10.28
N ASP A 349 4.25 3.09 -10.24
CA ASP A 349 5.12 3.04 -11.42
C ASP A 349 5.28 1.61 -11.94
N ALA A 350 5.51 0.63 -11.05
CA ALA A 350 5.65 -0.78 -11.44
C ALA A 350 4.41 -1.36 -12.12
N PHE A 351 3.23 -0.79 -11.83
CA PHE A 351 1.95 -1.28 -12.33
C PHE A 351 1.21 -0.29 -13.25
N GLU A 352 1.94 0.61 -13.90
CA GLU A 352 1.39 1.53 -14.90
C GLU A 352 0.23 2.39 -14.41
N ILE A 353 0.22 2.75 -13.11
CA ILE A 353 -0.81 3.61 -12.49
C ILE A 353 -0.32 5.06 -12.49
N PRO A 354 -0.99 5.98 -13.18
CA PRO A 354 -0.65 7.40 -13.15
C PRO A 354 -0.72 7.97 -11.74
N ILE A 355 0.13 8.96 -11.44
CA ILE A 355 0.20 9.57 -10.11
C ILE A 355 -0.22 11.04 -10.16
N VAL A 356 -1.13 11.40 -9.24
CA VAL A 356 -1.52 12.79 -8.98
C VAL A 356 -1.00 13.20 -7.62
N THR A 357 -0.21 14.27 -7.58
CA THR A 357 0.42 14.77 -6.36
C THR A 357 -0.17 16.11 -5.97
N PHE A 358 -0.69 16.25 -4.74
CA PHE A 358 -1.11 17.51 -4.16
C PHE A 358 -0.10 18.00 -3.15
N VAL A 359 0.43 19.21 -3.34
CA VAL A 359 1.57 19.73 -2.59
C VAL A 359 1.16 20.88 -1.67
N ASP A 360 1.38 20.69 -0.38
CA ASP A 360 1.43 21.74 0.64
C ASP A 360 2.49 21.34 1.68
N VAL A 361 3.76 21.61 1.35
CA VAL A 361 4.91 21.14 2.14
C VAL A 361 5.84 22.29 2.53
N PRO A 362 5.99 22.57 3.82
CA PRO A 362 6.89 23.63 4.30
C PRO A 362 8.38 23.21 4.35
N GLY A 363 8.70 21.95 4.09
CA GLY A 363 10.05 21.41 4.11
C GLY A 363 10.15 20.01 4.69
N PHE A 364 11.36 19.58 4.97
CA PHE A 364 11.64 18.40 5.78
C PHE A 364 11.62 18.74 7.27
N LEU A 365 11.20 17.77 8.11
CA LEU A 365 11.14 17.96 9.57
C LEU A 365 12.56 18.05 10.15
N PRO A 366 12.95 19.18 10.77
CA PRO A 366 14.25 19.30 11.39
C PRO A 366 14.33 18.58 12.74
N GLY A 367 15.52 18.30 13.20
CA GLY A 367 15.80 17.80 14.54
C GLY A 367 16.66 16.56 14.58
N THR A 368 17.37 16.39 15.71
CA THR A 368 18.35 15.30 15.88
C THR A 368 17.74 13.91 15.73
N ALA A 369 16.50 13.71 16.17
CA ALA A 369 15.80 12.42 16.02
C ALA A 369 15.60 12.05 14.54
N GLN A 370 15.29 13.03 13.69
CA GLN A 370 15.15 12.81 12.25
C GLN A 370 16.51 12.58 11.58
N GLU A 371 17.51 13.41 11.91
CA GLU A 371 18.87 13.26 11.35
C GLU A 371 19.47 11.90 11.72
N TYR A 372 19.41 11.52 13.01
CA TYR A 372 19.90 10.22 13.47
C TYR A 372 19.05 9.04 12.95
N GLY A 373 17.76 9.26 12.73
CA GLY A 373 16.87 8.30 12.09
C GLY A 373 17.09 8.14 10.59
N GLY A 374 18.02 8.90 9.98
CA GLY A 374 18.37 8.77 8.57
C GLY A 374 17.46 9.52 7.61
N LEU A 375 16.92 10.68 8.02
CA LEU A 375 16.05 11.53 7.20
C LEU A 375 16.60 11.75 5.78
N ILE A 376 17.91 12.02 5.66
CA ILE A 376 18.56 12.24 4.36
C ILE A 376 18.37 11.01 3.46
N LYS A 377 18.64 9.81 3.99
CA LYS A 377 18.49 8.55 3.25
C LYS A 377 17.03 8.26 2.89
N HIS A 378 16.11 8.49 3.82
CA HIS A 378 14.68 8.25 3.60
C HIS A 378 14.06 9.27 2.66
N GLY A 379 14.41 10.56 2.77
CA GLY A 379 14.01 11.59 1.82
C GLY A 379 14.52 11.31 0.41
N ALA A 380 15.76 10.80 0.30
CA ALA A 380 16.33 10.38 -0.98
C ALA A 380 15.56 9.23 -1.64
N LYS A 381 14.89 8.34 -0.87
CA LYS A 381 14.03 7.29 -1.45
C LYS A 381 12.84 7.87 -2.21
N LEU A 382 12.20 8.88 -1.66
CA LEU A 382 11.04 9.52 -2.31
C LEU A 382 11.48 10.29 -3.55
N LEU A 383 12.58 11.05 -3.44
CA LEU A 383 13.17 11.73 -4.59
C LEU A 383 13.53 10.74 -5.71
N TYR A 384 14.14 9.61 -5.34
CA TYR A 384 14.51 8.55 -6.28
C TYR A 384 13.26 7.95 -6.95
N ALA A 385 12.24 7.60 -6.17
CA ALA A 385 11.02 6.99 -6.68
C ALA A 385 10.31 7.88 -7.73
N TYR A 386 10.18 9.17 -7.47
CA TYR A 386 9.60 10.10 -8.45
C TYR A 386 10.50 10.32 -9.67
N SER A 387 11.82 10.45 -9.47
CA SER A 387 12.76 10.67 -10.58
C SER A 387 12.87 9.47 -11.50
N GLU A 388 12.64 8.27 -11.00
CA GLU A 388 12.66 7.02 -11.77
C GLU A 388 11.33 6.74 -12.47
N ALA A 389 10.22 7.25 -11.94
CA ALA A 389 8.88 6.93 -12.40
C ALA A 389 8.67 7.28 -13.88
N THR A 390 8.13 6.31 -14.61
CA THR A 390 7.85 6.39 -16.06
C THR A 390 6.38 6.66 -16.35
N VAL A 391 5.50 6.47 -15.38
CA VAL A 391 4.06 6.74 -15.50
C VAL A 391 3.76 8.24 -15.58
N PRO A 392 2.57 8.63 -16.05
CA PRO A 392 2.14 10.04 -16.00
C PRO A 392 2.20 10.60 -14.58
N LEU A 393 2.86 11.76 -14.43
CA LEU A 393 3.00 12.50 -13.18
C LEU A 393 2.35 13.87 -13.30
N VAL A 394 1.25 14.10 -12.59
CA VAL A 394 0.54 15.39 -12.55
C VAL A 394 0.59 15.95 -11.14
N THR A 395 1.12 17.16 -11.01
CA THR A 395 1.31 17.82 -9.71
C THR A 395 0.48 19.09 -9.61
N VAL A 396 -0.17 19.31 -8.46
CA VAL A 396 -0.90 20.52 -8.15
C VAL A 396 -0.38 21.09 -6.82
N ILE A 397 0.27 22.25 -6.88
CA ILE A 397 0.73 22.96 -5.69
C ILE A 397 -0.42 23.81 -5.18
N THR A 398 -0.95 23.46 -3.99
CA THR A 398 -2.11 24.16 -3.44
C THR A 398 -1.72 25.32 -2.55
N ARG A 399 -0.59 25.22 -1.83
CA ARG A 399 -0.11 26.30 -0.95
C ARG A 399 1.42 26.30 -0.85
N LYS A 400 2.02 25.71 0.17
CA LYS A 400 3.49 25.76 0.39
C LYS A 400 4.22 24.71 -0.46
N ALA A 401 5.38 25.11 -0.99
CA ALA A 401 6.31 24.20 -1.65
C ALA A 401 7.73 24.75 -1.43
N PHE A 402 8.37 24.39 -0.29
CA PHE A 402 9.61 25.00 0.14
C PHE A 402 10.79 24.04 0.15
N GLY A 403 11.94 24.59 -0.23
CA GLY A 403 13.24 23.91 -0.16
C GLY A 403 13.30 22.63 -0.98
N GLY A 404 14.14 21.68 -0.55
CA GLY A 404 14.25 20.37 -1.20
C GLY A 404 12.97 19.56 -1.23
N ALA A 405 12.02 19.82 -0.33
CA ALA A 405 10.72 19.16 -0.34
C ALA A 405 9.86 19.56 -1.55
N TYR A 406 10.01 20.78 -2.08
CA TYR A 406 9.43 21.17 -3.37
C TYR A 406 9.90 20.24 -4.49
N ASP A 407 11.22 19.97 -4.56
CA ASP A 407 11.75 19.07 -5.59
C ASP A 407 11.22 17.66 -5.42
N VAL A 408 11.25 17.13 -4.19
CA VAL A 408 10.89 15.76 -3.85
C VAL A 408 9.42 15.44 -4.15
N MET A 409 8.52 16.42 -4.01
CA MET A 409 7.07 16.23 -4.24
C MET A 409 6.70 16.36 -5.74
N ALA A 410 7.37 15.62 -6.59
CA ALA A 410 7.10 15.52 -8.04
C ALA A 410 7.16 16.87 -8.77
N SER A 411 8.19 17.67 -8.48
CA SER A 411 8.42 18.91 -9.24
C SER A 411 8.76 18.61 -10.70
N LYS A 412 8.64 19.63 -11.54
CA LYS A 412 9.03 19.54 -12.95
C LYS A 412 10.48 19.11 -13.15
N HIS A 413 11.35 19.49 -12.21
CA HIS A 413 12.79 19.21 -12.27
C HIS A 413 13.15 17.74 -12.06
N VAL A 414 12.29 16.99 -11.36
CA VAL A 414 12.52 15.55 -11.08
C VAL A 414 11.64 14.63 -11.91
N GLY A 415 11.06 15.15 -12.99
CA GLY A 415 10.28 14.35 -13.93
C GLY A 415 8.77 14.56 -13.90
N GLY A 416 8.25 15.51 -13.12
CA GLY A 416 6.84 15.90 -13.16
C GLY A 416 6.43 16.35 -14.57
N ASP A 417 5.48 15.65 -15.21
CA ASP A 417 5.09 15.93 -16.58
C ASP A 417 4.29 17.24 -16.70
N VAL A 418 3.31 17.42 -15.82
CA VAL A 418 2.48 18.62 -15.75
C VAL A 418 2.41 19.12 -14.32
N ASN A 419 2.79 20.37 -14.12
CA ASN A 419 2.80 21.01 -12.81
C ASN A 419 1.87 22.23 -12.82
N TYR A 420 0.80 22.16 -12.05
CA TYR A 420 -0.12 23.27 -11.81
C TYR A 420 0.12 23.88 -10.44
N ALA A 421 -0.23 25.17 -10.30
CA ALA A 421 -0.28 25.83 -9.00
C ALA A 421 -1.61 26.55 -8.81
N TRP A 422 -2.10 26.61 -7.60
CA TRP A 422 -3.19 27.51 -7.23
C TRP A 422 -2.66 28.93 -7.01
N PRO A 423 -3.49 29.99 -7.09
CA PRO A 423 -3.04 31.35 -6.80
C PRO A 423 -2.51 31.53 -5.36
N THR A 424 -2.92 30.66 -4.44
CA THR A 424 -2.46 30.59 -3.04
C THR A 424 -1.09 29.95 -2.88
N ALA A 425 -0.50 29.40 -3.94
CA ALA A 425 0.77 28.70 -3.87
C ALA A 425 1.93 29.66 -3.53
N GLN A 426 2.84 29.15 -2.71
CA GLN A 426 4.10 29.80 -2.36
C GLN A 426 5.24 28.85 -2.68
N ILE A 427 6.13 29.22 -3.59
CA ILE A 427 7.21 28.36 -4.08
C ILE A 427 8.54 29.08 -3.82
N ALA A 428 9.37 28.56 -2.91
CA ALA A 428 10.61 29.24 -2.52
C ALA A 428 11.62 28.27 -1.90
N VAL A 429 12.86 28.75 -1.75
CA VAL A 429 13.91 27.99 -1.06
C VAL A 429 13.57 27.73 0.41
N MET A 430 12.89 28.70 1.07
CA MET A 430 12.41 28.60 2.45
C MET A 430 11.32 29.62 2.69
N GLY A 431 10.62 29.53 3.83
CA GLY A 431 9.63 30.52 4.23
C GLY A 431 10.25 31.93 4.36
N ALA A 432 9.45 32.96 4.03
CA ALA A 432 9.92 34.36 3.94
C ALA A 432 10.63 34.85 5.20
N LYS A 433 10.09 34.56 6.38
CA LYS A 433 10.68 35.00 7.66
C LYS A 433 12.12 34.44 7.81
N GLY A 434 12.32 33.16 7.60
CA GLY A 434 13.66 32.55 7.72
C GLY A 434 14.64 33.11 6.67
N ALA A 435 14.16 33.34 5.44
CA ALA A 435 15.00 33.93 4.39
C ALA A 435 15.44 35.36 4.75
N VAL A 436 14.52 36.17 5.26
CA VAL A 436 14.77 37.56 5.65
C VAL A 436 15.71 37.65 6.85
N GLU A 437 15.56 36.80 7.85
CA GLU A 437 16.47 36.75 9.02
C GLU A 437 17.92 36.39 8.60
N ILE A 438 18.11 35.68 7.51
CA ILE A 438 19.45 35.37 6.97
C ILE A 438 19.98 36.53 6.12
N ILE A 439 19.17 37.05 5.19
CA ILE A 439 19.59 38.06 4.20
C ILE A 439 19.78 39.42 4.85
N PHE A 440 18.88 39.81 5.76
CA PHE A 440 18.85 41.09 6.45
C PHE A 440 19.23 40.97 7.93
N ARG A 441 20.24 40.17 8.20
CA ARG A 441 20.71 39.89 9.56
C ARG A 441 21.09 41.11 10.35
N GLN A 442 21.53 42.20 9.68
CA GLN A 442 21.84 43.48 10.30
C GLN A 442 20.60 44.16 10.89
N ASP A 443 19.41 43.90 10.38
CA ASP A 443 18.16 44.52 10.80
C ASP A 443 17.40 43.67 11.83
N ALA A 444 18.01 42.62 12.37
CA ALA A 444 17.38 41.64 13.29
C ALA A 444 16.82 42.30 14.60
N GLY A 445 17.31 43.48 14.94
CA GLY A 445 16.82 44.28 16.11
C GLY A 445 15.62 45.18 15.81
N ASP A 446 15.19 45.29 14.55
CA ASP A 446 14.09 46.14 14.08
C ASP A 446 12.92 45.30 13.54
N PRO A 447 11.87 45.05 14.36
CA PRO A 447 10.72 44.25 13.94
C PRO A 447 9.95 44.82 12.74
N ASP A 448 9.88 46.14 12.61
CA ASP A 448 9.16 46.82 11.53
C ASP A 448 9.94 46.68 10.20
N ALA A 449 11.25 46.83 10.24
CA ALA A 449 12.12 46.56 9.09
C ALA A 449 12.03 45.10 8.65
N ILE A 450 12.09 44.14 9.58
CA ILE A 450 11.96 42.70 9.28
C ILE A 450 10.56 42.40 8.70
N ALA A 451 9.49 43.01 9.21
CA ALA A 451 8.16 42.79 8.62
C ALA A 451 8.05 43.35 7.19
N ALA A 452 8.61 44.53 6.94
CA ALA A 452 8.66 45.14 5.61
C ALA A 452 9.49 44.26 4.62
N HIS A 453 10.65 43.77 5.04
CA HIS A 453 11.48 42.84 4.24
C HIS A 453 10.78 41.53 3.97
N THR A 454 10.06 40.98 4.97
CA THR A 454 9.30 39.73 4.82
C THR A 454 8.23 39.86 3.72
N LYS A 455 7.45 40.94 3.80
CA LYS A 455 6.40 41.26 2.80
C LYS A 455 7.04 41.42 1.39
N GLY A 456 8.11 42.21 1.30
CA GLY A 456 8.80 42.41 0.04
C GLY A 456 9.39 41.11 -0.53
N TYR A 457 9.86 40.21 0.32
CA TYR A 457 10.38 38.90 -0.09
C TYR A 457 9.24 37.99 -0.61
N GLU A 458 8.11 37.95 0.10
CA GLU A 458 6.93 37.19 -0.32
C GLU A 458 6.44 37.62 -1.71
N GLU A 459 6.24 38.92 -1.91
CA GLU A 459 5.78 39.51 -3.19
C GLU A 459 6.75 39.23 -4.34
N ARG A 460 8.05 39.29 -4.09
CA ARG A 460 9.09 39.21 -5.13
C ARG A 460 9.50 37.79 -5.49
N PHE A 461 9.50 36.85 -4.53
CA PHE A 461 10.15 35.56 -4.69
C PHE A 461 9.23 34.35 -4.48
N MET A 462 8.11 34.49 -3.79
CA MET A 462 7.30 33.33 -3.38
C MET A 462 6.04 33.12 -4.22
N SER A 463 5.62 34.13 -4.96
CA SER A 463 4.45 34.04 -5.83
C SER A 463 4.58 32.89 -6.85
N PRO A 464 3.52 32.12 -7.11
CA PRO A 464 3.54 31.07 -8.13
C PRO A 464 3.85 31.61 -9.53
N PHE A 465 3.57 32.89 -9.79
CA PHE A 465 3.88 33.53 -11.07
C PHE A 465 5.39 33.63 -11.32
N VAL A 466 6.21 33.78 -10.29
CA VAL A 466 7.67 33.76 -10.41
C VAL A 466 8.18 32.42 -10.94
N ALA A 467 7.60 31.32 -10.46
CA ALA A 467 7.92 29.98 -10.97
C ALA A 467 7.35 29.77 -12.39
N ALA A 468 6.15 30.27 -12.66
CA ALA A 468 5.52 30.19 -13.98
C ALA A 468 6.31 30.95 -15.07
N GLU A 469 6.81 32.16 -14.76
CA GLU A 469 7.65 32.96 -15.65
C GLU A 469 8.94 32.22 -16.05
N ARG A 470 9.40 31.29 -15.23
CA ARG A 470 10.58 30.44 -15.51
C ARG A 470 10.21 29.12 -16.19
N GLY A 471 8.93 28.83 -16.40
CA GLY A 471 8.46 27.55 -16.95
C GLY A 471 8.54 26.37 -15.96
N TYR A 472 8.65 26.64 -14.65
CA TYR A 472 8.66 25.60 -13.61
C TYR A 472 7.24 25.16 -13.24
N ILE A 473 6.26 25.98 -13.55
CA ILE A 473 4.82 25.70 -13.45
C ILE A 473 4.22 25.90 -14.85
N ASP A 474 3.44 24.92 -15.31
CA ASP A 474 2.80 24.98 -16.64
C ASP A 474 1.65 25.96 -16.67
N GLU A 475 0.90 26.07 -15.55
CA GLU A 475 -0.18 27.06 -15.42
C GLU A 475 -0.54 27.32 -13.96
N VAL A 476 -0.94 28.54 -13.66
CA VAL A 476 -1.61 28.92 -12.42
C VAL A 476 -3.12 28.78 -12.65
N ILE A 477 -3.74 27.78 -12.02
CA ILE A 477 -5.14 27.39 -12.26
C ILE A 477 -6.07 27.84 -11.15
N LYS A 478 -7.34 28.09 -11.48
CA LYS A 478 -8.38 28.33 -10.47
C LYS A 478 -8.67 27.04 -9.71
N PRO A 479 -8.76 27.04 -8.36
CA PRO A 479 -8.96 25.84 -7.57
C PRO A 479 -10.15 25.00 -8.01
N HIS A 480 -11.29 25.58 -8.32
CA HIS A 480 -12.49 24.88 -8.80
C HIS A 480 -12.28 24.08 -10.09
N SER A 481 -11.28 24.43 -10.89
CA SER A 481 -10.98 23.75 -12.15
C SER A 481 -10.04 22.54 -12.01
N THR A 482 -9.56 22.25 -10.81
CA THR A 482 -8.50 21.26 -10.55
C THR A 482 -8.83 19.90 -11.15
N ARG A 483 -10.01 19.33 -10.86
CA ARG A 483 -10.42 18.03 -11.42
C ARG A 483 -10.30 18.02 -12.95
N ARG A 484 -10.94 18.98 -13.62
CA ARG A 484 -10.94 19.08 -15.08
C ARG A 484 -9.53 19.23 -15.65
N ARG A 485 -8.67 20.02 -15.00
CA ARG A 485 -7.28 20.22 -15.46
C ARG A 485 -6.45 18.96 -15.30
N VAL A 486 -6.57 18.27 -14.16
CA VAL A 486 -5.89 16.99 -13.91
C VAL A 486 -6.39 15.92 -14.89
N ALA A 487 -7.69 15.78 -15.10
CA ALA A 487 -8.26 14.80 -16.04
C ALA A 487 -7.74 15.01 -17.47
N ARG A 488 -7.70 16.26 -17.95
CA ARG A 488 -7.16 16.60 -19.28
C ARG A 488 -5.66 16.35 -19.40
N ALA A 489 -4.88 16.63 -18.34
CA ALA A 489 -3.46 16.30 -18.30
C ALA A 489 -3.23 14.79 -18.37
N LEU A 490 -3.96 13.99 -17.58
CA LEU A 490 -3.89 12.53 -17.61
C LEU A 490 -4.31 11.97 -18.98
N ALA A 491 -5.35 12.52 -19.61
CA ALA A 491 -5.77 12.11 -20.95
C ALA A 491 -4.69 12.41 -22.00
N MET A 492 -4.06 13.58 -21.94
CA MET A 492 -2.94 13.96 -22.84
C MET A 492 -1.74 13.03 -22.62
N LEU A 493 -1.45 12.66 -21.38
CA LEU A 493 -0.32 11.81 -21.02
C LEU A 493 -0.60 10.30 -21.18
N ALA A 494 -1.79 9.88 -21.56
CA ALA A 494 -2.17 8.46 -21.67
C ALA A 494 -1.26 7.64 -22.61
N SER A 495 -0.62 8.30 -23.57
CA SER A 495 0.33 7.69 -24.50
C SER A 495 1.79 7.91 -24.13
N LYS A 496 2.07 8.46 -22.94
CA LYS A 496 3.45 8.68 -22.47
C LYS A 496 4.27 7.40 -22.60
N ARG A 497 5.47 7.55 -23.15
CA ARG A 497 6.51 6.51 -23.15
C ARG A 497 7.80 7.18 -22.68
N ALA A 498 8.37 6.63 -21.64
CA ALA A 498 9.66 7.09 -21.12
C ALA A 498 10.69 5.98 -21.38
N GLU A 499 11.79 6.35 -22.03
CA GLU A 499 12.93 5.48 -22.21
C GLU A 499 13.90 5.69 -21.04
N THR A 500 14.23 4.61 -20.35
CA THR A 500 15.26 4.62 -19.31
C THR A 500 16.53 3.94 -19.83
N PRO A 501 17.75 4.39 -19.43
CA PRO A 501 18.99 3.68 -19.75
C PRO A 501 18.90 2.23 -19.31
N TRP A 502 19.42 1.32 -20.12
CA TRP A 502 19.47 -0.08 -19.74
C TRP A 502 20.25 -0.29 -18.45
N ARG A 503 19.68 -1.06 -17.52
CA ARG A 503 20.32 -1.47 -16.27
C ARG A 503 19.79 -2.84 -15.84
N LYS A 504 20.61 -3.62 -15.16
CA LYS A 504 20.19 -4.91 -14.63
C LYS A 504 19.17 -4.75 -13.51
N HIS A 505 19.44 -3.86 -12.60
CA HIS A 505 18.59 -3.44 -11.49
C HIS A 505 18.86 -1.97 -11.20
N ASP A 506 17.89 -1.27 -10.63
CA ASP A 506 18.13 0.01 -9.99
C ASP A 506 18.89 -0.18 -8.66
N ASN A 507 19.42 0.89 -8.11
CA ASN A 507 20.12 0.89 -6.83
C ASN A 507 19.55 2.01 -5.93
N ILE A 508 18.27 1.87 -5.62
CA ILE A 508 17.59 2.79 -4.71
C ILE A 508 18.26 2.75 -3.33
N PRO A 509 18.40 3.89 -2.63
CA PRO A 509 18.96 3.93 -1.27
C PRO A 509 18.03 3.20 -0.28
N LEU A 510 18.33 1.94 0.03
CA LEU A 510 17.53 1.07 0.91
C LEU A 510 17.67 1.43 2.39
#